data_d783cd7346607a6ea4bcf040381fe450
#
_entry.id   d783cd7346607a6ea4bcf040381fe450
#
_cell.length_a   1.000
_cell.length_b   1.000
_cell.length_c   1.000
_cell.angle_alpha   90.00
_cell.angle_beta   90.00
_cell.angle_gamma   90.00
#
_symmetry.space_group_name_H-M   'P 1'
#
loop_
_entity.id
_entity.type
_entity.pdbx_description
1 polymer ?
#
loop_
_entity_poly.entity_id
_entity_poly.type
_entity_poly.pdbx_seq_one_letter_code
_entity_poly.pdbx_strand_id
1 'polypeptide(L)'
;MTRDPRDHSTSTTDQTTTTLDSYPANSAPASSSPRSLYDVCLDIRNKVDGFLAQDHRGTTLHNVQARVREAIGVVDEAFQRYEPQEISISYNGGKDCLVLLIIILACLAHRIPSQNKNSSNIPNGSSDPLRFPKKFQAVYIVSPHPFSEIDDFVVSSSAEYQLDVTRYELGMKQGLGAYLADHPNVKAIFVGTRRTDPHGEKLTHFDPTDGGWPDFMRVHPVIDWHYAEIWAFIRHLGIPYCPLYDQGYTSLGGTTDTQPNPNLKKHDKNGVGFLPAYKLLGDDEERLGRDK
;
A
#
# COMPACT_ATOMS: atom_id res chain seq x y z
N MET A 1 -59.43 -21.83 -56.10
CA MET A 1 -59.88 -23.19 -55.77
C MET A 1 -58.92 -23.74 -54.74
N THR A 2 -59.30 -23.70 -53.44
CA THR A 2 -59.66 -24.86 -52.61
C THR A 2 -58.40 -25.67 -52.19
N ARG A 3 -58.06 -25.67 -51.00
CA ARG A 3 -58.34 -26.24 -49.71
C ARG A 3 -57.07 -26.64 -48.96
N ASP A 4 -56.94 -26.14 -47.79
CA ASP A 4 -56.37 -26.81 -46.60
C ASP A 4 -57.11 -28.14 -46.32
N PRO A 5 -56.61 -29.13 -45.61
CA PRO A 5 -56.18 -29.01 -44.20
C PRO A 5 -55.16 -30.07 -43.68
N ARG A 6 -54.52 -29.71 -42.51
CA ARG A 6 -54.23 -30.51 -41.30
C ARG A 6 -53.66 -31.94 -41.45
N ASP A 7 -52.57 -32.20 -40.79
CA ASP A 7 -52.63 -32.97 -39.51
C ASP A 7 -51.28 -33.00 -38.70
N HIS A 8 -51.47 -33.23 -37.45
CA HIS A 8 -50.55 -33.26 -36.33
C HIS A 8 -49.41 -34.30 -36.38
N SER A 9 -48.21 -33.93 -35.85
CA SER A 9 -47.53 -34.84 -34.94
C SER A 9 -46.53 -34.04 -34.07
N THR A 10 -46.76 -34.13 -32.79
CA THR A 10 -45.96 -33.68 -31.64
C THR A 10 -44.63 -34.41 -31.58
N SER A 11 -43.50 -33.68 -31.45
CA SER A 11 -42.28 -34.23 -30.85
C SER A 11 -41.74 -33.25 -29.82
N THR A 12 -41.87 -33.66 -28.62
CA THR A 12 -41.33 -33.10 -27.37
C THR A 12 -39.82 -33.10 -27.45
N THR A 13 -39.19 -31.95 -27.47
CA THR A 13 -37.76 -31.82 -27.23
C THR A 13 -37.55 -31.29 -25.80
N ASP A 14 -36.99 -32.15 -25.03
CA ASP A 14 -36.53 -31.96 -23.65
C ASP A 14 -35.55 -30.77 -23.57
N GLN A 15 -35.93 -29.69 -22.89
CA GLN A 15 -35.05 -28.62 -22.54
C GLN A 15 -34.43 -28.95 -21.18
N THR A 16 -33.22 -29.46 -21.19
CA THR A 16 -32.39 -29.60 -19.98
C THR A 16 -31.97 -28.22 -19.53
N THR A 17 -32.68 -27.66 -18.57
CA THR A 17 -32.32 -26.43 -17.86
C THR A 17 -31.18 -26.77 -16.92
N THR A 18 -29.96 -26.38 -17.30
CA THR A 18 -28.80 -26.43 -16.39
C THR A 18 -28.94 -25.28 -15.41
N THR A 19 -29.30 -25.60 -14.20
CA THR A 19 -29.28 -24.69 -13.06
C THR A 19 -27.83 -24.30 -12.76
N LEU A 20 -27.52 -23.00 -12.95
CA LEU A 20 -26.31 -22.39 -12.45
C LEU A 20 -26.33 -22.46 -10.92
N ASP A 21 -25.43 -23.25 -10.37
CA ASP A 21 -25.14 -23.29 -8.94
C ASP A 21 -24.79 -21.89 -8.46
N SER A 22 -25.65 -21.32 -7.66
CA SER A 22 -25.43 -20.10 -6.91
C SER A 22 -24.36 -20.36 -5.85
N TYR A 23 -23.18 -19.76 -6.05
CA TYR A 23 -22.18 -19.64 -4.99
C TYR A 23 -22.83 -18.91 -3.80
N PRO A 24 -22.68 -19.41 -2.57
CA PRO A 24 -23.19 -18.73 -1.40
C PRO A 24 -22.44 -17.39 -1.27
N ALA A 25 -23.17 -16.30 -1.27
CA ALA A 25 -22.66 -15.01 -0.85
C ALA A 25 -22.10 -15.17 0.56
N ASN A 26 -20.80 -14.98 0.71
CA ASN A 26 -20.15 -14.90 2.01
C ASN A 26 -20.78 -13.74 2.78
N SER A 27 -21.73 -14.06 3.63
CA SER A 27 -22.26 -13.15 4.64
C SER A 27 -21.09 -12.79 5.56
N ALA A 28 -20.62 -11.54 5.47
CA ALA A 28 -19.69 -10.98 6.42
C ALA A 28 -20.24 -11.17 7.84
N PRO A 29 -19.44 -11.62 8.81
CA PRO A 29 -19.92 -11.74 10.19
C PRO A 29 -20.25 -10.35 10.71
N ALA A 30 -21.47 -10.20 11.24
CA ALA A 30 -21.96 -8.98 11.84
C ALA A 30 -21.10 -8.58 13.06
N SER A 31 -20.79 -7.27 13.18
CA SER A 31 -20.34 -6.56 14.39
C SER A 31 -19.09 -7.08 15.09
N SER A 32 -17.92 -6.99 14.45
CA SER A 32 -16.70 -6.73 15.20
C SER A 32 -16.52 -5.20 15.31
N SER A 33 -16.28 -4.71 16.53
CA SER A 33 -15.82 -3.32 16.72
C SER A 33 -14.66 -3.01 15.75
N PRO A 34 -14.59 -1.80 15.18
CA PRO A 34 -13.51 -1.45 14.24
C PRO A 34 -12.16 -1.74 14.92
N ARG A 35 -11.28 -2.46 14.21
CA ARG A 35 -9.94 -2.83 14.70
C ARG A 35 -9.18 -1.56 15.07
N SER A 36 -8.53 -1.57 16.22
CA SER A 36 -7.66 -0.44 16.62
C SER A 36 -6.34 -0.45 15.83
N LEU A 37 -5.66 0.69 15.75
CA LEU A 37 -4.31 0.74 15.18
C LEU A 37 -3.37 -0.23 15.90
N TYR A 38 -3.56 -0.41 17.21
CA TYR A 38 -2.82 -1.38 18.01
C TYR A 38 -2.94 -2.80 17.47
N ASP A 39 -4.19 -3.28 17.25
CA ASP A 39 -4.45 -4.63 16.75
C ASP A 39 -3.88 -4.82 15.34
N VAL A 40 -3.99 -3.79 14.49
CA VAL A 40 -3.39 -3.79 13.15
C VAL A 40 -1.86 -3.92 13.22
N CYS A 41 -1.21 -3.12 14.08
CA CYS A 41 0.24 -3.18 14.24
C CYS A 41 0.73 -4.55 14.72
N LEU A 42 0.01 -5.16 15.67
CA LEU A 42 0.36 -6.51 16.16
C LEU A 42 0.24 -7.58 15.08
N ASP A 43 -0.85 -7.55 14.30
CA ASP A 43 -1.04 -8.51 13.22
C ASP A 43 0.01 -8.36 12.12
N ILE A 44 0.29 -7.13 11.72
CA ILE A 44 1.33 -6.84 10.72
C ILE A 44 2.70 -7.27 11.23
N ARG A 45 3.02 -6.98 12.50
CA ARG A 45 4.26 -7.44 13.10
C ARG A 45 4.39 -8.97 13.07
N ASN A 46 3.36 -9.69 13.49
CA ASN A 46 3.37 -11.15 13.49
C ASN A 46 3.62 -11.71 12.08
N LYS A 47 3.06 -11.08 11.03
CA LYS A 47 3.33 -11.44 9.63
C LYS A 47 4.77 -11.20 9.25
N VAL A 48 5.33 -10.02 9.60
CA VAL A 48 6.72 -9.65 9.26
C VAL A 48 7.72 -10.51 10.04
N ASP A 49 7.51 -10.73 11.34
CA ASP A 49 8.37 -11.58 12.17
C ASP A 49 8.32 -13.05 11.67
N GLY A 50 7.12 -13.54 11.32
CA GLY A 50 6.95 -14.86 10.72
C GLY A 50 7.72 -15.02 9.42
N PHE A 51 7.69 -14.00 8.54
CA PHE A 51 8.49 -13.98 7.31
C PHE A 51 10.00 -13.98 7.61
N LEU A 52 10.45 -13.16 8.56
CA LEU A 52 11.87 -13.05 8.91
C LEU A 52 12.44 -14.31 9.58
N ALA A 53 11.58 -15.16 10.17
CA ALA A 53 11.94 -16.41 10.79
C ALA A 53 12.04 -17.59 9.80
N GLN A 54 11.49 -17.47 8.59
CA GLN A 54 11.52 -18.53 7.56
C GLN A 54 12.90 -18.63 6.91
N ASP A 55 13.26 -19.87 6.49
CA ASP A 55 14.46 -20.09 5.70
C ASP A 55 14.18 -19.88 4.21
N HIS A 56 14.76 -18.82 3.65
CA HIS A 56 14.63 -18.45 2.24
C HIS A 56 15.98 -18.45 1.50
N ARG A 57 17.00 -19.13 2.04
CA ARG A 57 18.33 -19.20 1.41
C ARG A 57 18.25 -19.63 -0.05
N GLY A 58 19.00 -18.94 -0.92
CA GLY A 58 19.05 -19.24 -2.36
C GLY A 58 17.85 -18.71 -3.17
N THR A 59 16.98 -17.91 -2.58
CA THR A 59 15.83 -17.29 -3.28
C THR A 59 15.87 -15.77 -3.16
N THR A 60 15.11 -15.06 -4.00
CA THR A 60 14.93 -13.59 -3.90
C THR A 60 14.42 -13.16 -2.52
N LEU A 61 13.61 -14.00 -1.85
CA LEU A 61 13.09 -13.69 -0.52
C LEU A 61 14.17 -13.59 0.56
N HIS A 62 15.33 -14.23 0.36
CA HIS A 62 16.48 -14.05 1.25
C HIS A 62 17.00 -12.60 1.21
N ASN A 63 17.11 -12.01 0.03
CA ASN A 63 17.49 -10.61 -0.13
C ASN A 63 16.42 -9.69 0.46
N VAL A 64 15.14 -10.00 0.22
CA VAL A 64 14.02 -9.25 0.80
C VAL A 64 14.07 -9.26 2.33
N GLN A 65 14.40 -10.38 2.97
CA GLN A 65 14.59 -10.41 4.43
C GLN A 65 15.70 -9.48 4.90
N ALA A 66 16.81 -9.36 4.15
CA ALA A 66 17.89 -8.42 4.46
C ALA A 66 17.40 -6.97 4.35
N ARG A 67 16.67 -6.64 3.28
CA ARG A 67 16.05 -5.32 3.07
C ARG A 67 15.03 -4.97 4.15
N VAL A 68 14.22 -5.92 4.57
CA VAL A 68 13.25 -5.69 5.66
C VAL A 68 13.98 -5.37 6.97
N ARG A 69 15.06 -6.09 7.32
CA ARG A 69 15.84 -5.81 8.53
C ARG A 69 16.49 -4.43 8.50
N GLU A 70 17.04 -4.05 7.34
CA GLU A 70 17.60 -2.72 7.12
C GLU A 70 16.54 -1.63 7.28
N ALA A 71 15.38 -1.77 6.62
CA ALA A 71 14.28 -0.83 6.70
C ALA A 71 13.71 -0.70 8.13
N ILE A 72 13.60 -1.82 8.87
CA ILE A 72 13.22 -1.82 10.30
C ILE A 72 14.23 -0.97 11.09
N GLY A 73 15.53 -1.13 10.87
CA GLY A 73 16.57 -0.34 11.55
C GLY A 73 16.40 1.17 11.32
N VAL A 74 16.10 1.57 10.08
CA VAL A 74 15.86 2.98 9.71
C VAL A 74 14.58 3.53 10.35
N VAL A 75 13.50 2.74 10.35
CA VAL A 75 12.23 3.14 10.99
C VAL A 75 12.39 3.25 12.50
N ASP A 76 13.09 2.31 13.14
CA ASP A 76 13.37 2.36 14.58
C ASP A 76 14.23 3.57 14.95
N GLU A 77 15.24 3.92 14.13
CA GLU A 77 16.04 5.13 14.28
C GLU A 77 15.18 6.39 14.13
N ALA A 78 14.28 6.43 13.12
CA ALA A 78 13.35 7.56 12.97
C ALA A 78 12.47 7.74 14.21
N PHE A 79 11.94 6.65 14.77
CA PHE A 79 11.16 6.70 16.00
C PHE A 79 11.99 6.97 17.27
N GLN A 80 13.30 6.86 17.24
CA GLN A 80 14.18 7.34 18.32
C GLN A 80 14.40 8.86 18.23
N ARG A 81 14.39 9.41 17.01
CA ARG A 81 14.61 10.84 16.76
C ARG A 81 13.33 11.68 16.88
N TYR A 82 12.17 11.07 16.59
CA TYR A 82 10.88 11.74 16.48
C TYR A 82 9.79 10.95 17.22
N GLU A 83 8.94 11.66 17.95
CA GLU A 83 7.77 11.06 18.54
C GLU A 83 6.71 10.70 17.46
N PRO A 84 5.79 9.75 17.70
CA PRO A 84 4.79 9.34 16.71
C PRO A 84 3.93 10.48 16.15
N GLN A 85 3.70 11.56 16.90
CA GLN A 85 2.98 12.76 16.46
C GLN A 85 3.86 13.75 15.69
N GLU A 86 5.17 13.54 15.64
CA GLU A 86 6.13 14.38 14.92
C GLU A 86 6.52 13.78 13.55
N ILE A 87 6.07 12.56 13.27
CA ILE A 87 6.40 11.86 12.03
C ILE A 87 5.15 11.38 11.30
N SER A 88 5.15 11.47 9.99
CA SER A 88 4.05 11.11 9.09
C SER A 88 4.55 10.21 7.96
N ILE A 89 3.65 9.70 7.14
CA ILE A 89 3.98 8.99 5.89
C ILE A 89 3.38 9.71 4.68
N SER A 90 4.15 9.87 3.60
CA SER A 90 3.63 10.23 2.28
C SER A 90 3.02 8.98 1.64
N TYR A 91 1.68 8.91 1.60
CA TYR A 91 0.95 7.73 1.17
C TYR A 91 0.02 8.02 0.00
N ASN A 92 0.31 7.43 -1.16
CA ASN A 92 -0.45 7.60 -2.40
C ASN A 92 -1.02 6.29 -2.95
N GLY A 93 -1.06 5.21 -2.14
CA GLY A 93 -1.52 3.89 -2.59
C GLY A 93 -0.57 3.14 -3.52
N GLY A 94 0.60 3.70 -3.84
CA GLY A 94 1.63 3.04 -4.63
C GLY A 94 2.29 1.88 -3.88
N LYS A 95 2.86 0.92 -4.62
CA LYS A 95 3.48 -0.29 -4.06
C LYS A 95 4.63 -0.01 -3.08
N ASP A 96 5.42 1.03 -3.36
CA ASP A 96 6.61 1.37 -2.57
C ASP A 96 6.22 1.98 -1.20
N CYS A 97 5.27 2.93 -1.19
CA CYS A 97 4.74 3.48 0.06
C CYS A 97 3.89 2.45 0.82
N LEU A 98 3.30 1.46 0.15
CA LEU A 98 2.58 0.36 0.79
C LEU A 98 3.55 -0.57 1.54
N VAL A 99 4.65 -1.00 0.93
CA VAL A 99 5.71 -1.78 1.61
C VAL A 99 6.25 -1.01 2.80
N LEU A 100 6.55 0.26 2.61
CA LEU A 100 7.02 1.16 3.68
C LEU A 100 6.01 1.23 4.84
N LEU A 101 4.72 1.39 4.55
CA LEU A 101 3.66 1.41 5.56
C LEU A 101 3.63 0.12 6.38
N ILE A 102 3.70 -1.05 5.74
CA ILE A 102 3.73 -2.34 6.44
C ILE A 102 4.91 -2.43 7.41
N ILE A 103 6.09 -1.98 7.00
CA ILE A 103 7.28 -1.97 7.87
C ILE A 103 7.11 -0.99 9.04
N ILE A 104 6.59 0.22 8.79
CA ILE A 104 6.30 1.21 9.84
C ILE A 104 5.34 0.63 10.89
N LEU A 105 4.24 0.01 10.46
CA LEU A 105 3.25 -0.58 11.35
C LEU A 105 3.85 -1.73 12.19
N ALA A 106 4.72 -2.55 11.59
CA ALA A 106 5.43 -3.60 12.32
C ALA A 106 6.34 -3.02 13.42
N CYS A 107 7.04 -1.90 13.15
CA CYS A 107 7.90 -1.21 14.12
C CYS A 107 7.09 -0.50 15.21
N LEU A 108 5.96 0.13 14.86
CA LEU A 108 5.08 0.78 15.83
C LEU A 108 4.61 -0.19 16.94
N ALA A 109 4.43 -1.46 16.62
CA ALA A 109 4.05 -2.48 17.60
C ALA A 109 5.06 -2.60 18.77
N HIS A 110 6.35 -2.30 18.56
CA HIS A 110 7.37 -2.34 19.59
C HIS A 110 7.25 -1.20 20.62
N ARG A 111 6.64 -0.09 20.25
CA ARG A 111 6.51 1.09 21.09
C ARG A 111 5.29 1.09 22.01
N ILE A 112 4.52 0.02 21.94
CA ILE A 112 3.37 -0.15 22.79
C ILE A 112 3.85 -0.65 24.16
N PRO A 113 3.57 0.07 25.25
CA PRO A 113 3.86 -0.43 26.57
C PRO A 113 3.13 -1.77 26.75
N SER A 114 3.86 -2.83 27.09
CA SER A 114 3.24 -4.09 27.49
C SER A 114 2.24 -3.76 28.59
N GLN A 115 0.94 -3.91 28.33
CA GLN A 115 -0.08 -3.77 29.35
C GLN A 115 0.15 -4.91 30.35
N ASN A 116 1.00 -4.67 31.33
CA ASN A 116 1.08 -5.50 32.51
C ASN A 116 -0.27 -5.38 33.22
N LYS A 117 -1.09 -6.43 33.14
CA LYS A 117 -2.42 -6.55 33.75
C LYS A 117 -2.45 -6.38 35.29
N ASN A 118 -1.36 -5.95 35.91
CA ASN A 118 -1.19 -5.86 37.36
C ASN A 118 -0.88 -4.45 37.88
N SER A 119 -1.12 -3.35 37.13
CA SER A 119 -0.96 -2.00 37.69
C SER A 119 -2.30 -1.40 38.08
N SER A 120 -2.80 -1.81 39.25
CA SER A 120 -3.95 -1.20 39.93
C SER A 120 -3.61 0.07 40.74
N ASN A 121 -2.51 0.76 40.42
CA ASN A 121 -2.13 2.02 41.06
C ASN A 121 -1.70 3.06 40.01
N ILE A 122 -2.67 3.79 39.44
CA ILE A 122 -2.41 5.04 38.73
C ILE A 122 -2.72 6.18 39.72
N PRO A 123 -1.74 7.00 40.12
CA PRO A 123 -2.02 8.23 40.85
C PRO A 123 -2.73 9.20 39.94
N ASN A 124 -3.91 9.70 40.37
CA ASN A 124 -4.60 10.80 39.72
C ASN A 124 -3.65 12.00 39.54
N GLY A 125 -3.37 12.39 38.29
CA GLY A 125 -2.84 13.72 38.02
C GLY A 125 -1.58 13.86 37.18
N SER A 126 -1.05 12.80 36.53
CA SER A 126 0.04 12.98 35.56
C SER A 126 -0.43 12.64 34.15
N SER A 127 -0.21 13.57 33.23
CA SER A 127 -0.32 13.42 31.78
C SER A 127 0.28 12.07 31.36
N ASP A 128 -0.56 11.21 30.80
CA ASP A 128 -0.22 9.87 30.32
C ASP A 128 0.92 9.97 29.27
N PRO A 129 2.17 9.57 29.59
CA PRO A 129 3.26 9.68 28.66
C PRO A 129 3.21 8.49 27.73
N LEU A 130 2.77 8.69 26.48
CA LEU A 130 2.68 7.74 25.39
C LEU A 130 1.26 7.17 25.18
N ARG A 131 0.33 8.06 24.93
CA ARG A 131 -0.94 7.65 24.33
C ARG A 131 -0.64 7.21 22.90
N PHE A 132 -0.64 5.89 22.66
CA PHE A 132 -0.54 5.32 21.33
C PHE A 132 -1.58 5.99 20.42
N PRO A 133 -1.21 6.50 19.25
CA PRO A 133 -2.14 7.24 18.39
C PRO A 133 -3.29 6.32 17.98
N LYS A 134 -4.49 6.88 17.86
CA LYS A 134 -5.66 6.12 17.37
C LYS A 134 -5.51 5.75 15.89
N LYS A 135 -4.82 6.60 15.14
CA LYS A 135 -4.49 6.45 13.72
C LYS A 135 -3.09 6.99 13.47
N PHE A 136 -2.38 6.41 12.49
CA PHE A 136 -1.09 6.92 12.06
C PHE A 136 -1.30 7.99 10.98
N GLN A 137 -0.72 9.17 11.17
CA GLN A 137 -0.93 10.32 10.27
C GLN A 137 -0.22 10.12 8.93
N ALA A 138 -0.90 10.55 7.86
CA ALA A 138 -0.43 10.41 6.50
C ALA A 138 -0.82 11.63 5.64
N VAL A 139 0.01 11.97 4.67
CA VAL A 139 -0.27 12.98 3.66
C VAL A 139 -0.44 12.32 2.30
N TYR A 140 -1.51 12.68 1.58
CA TYR A 140 -1.75 12.29 0.20
C TYR A 140 -1.85 13.53 -0.70
N ILE A 141 -0.83 13.73 -1.53
CA ILE A 141 -0.85 14.76 -2.58
C ILE A 141 -1.44 14.13 -3.84
N VAL A 142 -2.62 14.58 -4.21
CA VAL A 142 -3.40 14.01 -5.31
C VAL A 142 -2.86 14.49 -6.65
N SER A 143 -2.76 13.59 -7.62
CA SER A 143 -2.47 13.96 -9.01
C SER A 143 -3.59 14.85 -9.57
N PRO A 144 -3.31 15.82 -10.46
CA PRO A 144 -4.34 16.63 -11.12
C PRO A 144 -5.41 15.81 -11.87
N HIS A 145 -5.05 14.62 -12.34
CA HIS A 145 -5.93 13.70 -13.06
C HIS A 145 -5.79 12.30 -12.44
N PRO A 146 -6.36 12.03 -11.26
CA PRO A 146 -6.16 10.77 -10.57
C PRO A 146 -6.92 9.63 -11.25
N PHE A 147 -6.42 8.41 -11.10
CA PHE A 147 -7.22 7.20 -11.36
C PHE A 147 -8.16 6.99 -10.18
N SER A 148 -9.44 6.68 -10.46
CA SER A 148 -10.41 6.31 -9.41
C SER A 148 -9.95 5.10 -8.60
N GLU A 149 -9.33 4.11 -9.23
CA GLU A 149 -8.82 2.90 -8.60
C GLU A 149 -7.72 3.20 -7.57
N ILE A 150 -6.93 4.26 -7.77
CA ILE A 150 -5.93 4.70 -6.79
C ILE A 150 -6.64 5.33 -5.59
N ASP A 151 -7.57 6.24 -5.83
CA ASP A 151 -8.32 6.91 -4.77
C ASP A 151 -9.12 5.89 -3.93
N ASP A 152 -9.81 4.95 -4.57
CA ASP A 152 -10.55 3.88 -3.91
C ASP A 152 -9.62 2.99 -3.08
N PHE A 153 -8.43 2.68 -3.61
CA PHE A 153 -7.43 1.91 -2.87
C PHE A 153 -6.85 2.69 -1.69
N VAL A 154 -6.58 3.99 -1.83
CA VAL A 154 -6.13 4.83 -0.70
C VAL A 154 -7.19 4.86 0.38
N VAL A 155 -8.48 5.02 0.03
CA VAL A 155 -9.58 5.01 1.01
C VAL A 155 -9.67 3.67 1.74
N SER A 156 -9.72 2.57 1.01
CA SER A 156 -9.88 1.22 1.59
C SER A 156 -8.67 0.81 2.45
N SER A 157 -7.45 1.01 1.94
CA SER A 157 -6.23 0.68 2.68
C SER A 157 -6.02 1.60 3.91
N SER A 158 -6.42 2.87 3.82
CA SER A 158 -6.36 3.78 4.98
C SER A 158 -7.29 3.32 6.10
N ALA A 159 -8.46 2.82 5.76
CA ALA A 159 -9.38 2.25 6.73
C ALA A 159 -8.83 0.93 7.32
N GLU A 160 -8.24 0.06 6.49
CA GLU A 160 -7.65 -1.22 6.91
C GLU A 160 -6.46 -1.01 7.86
N TYR A 161 -5.56 -0.08 7.50
CA TYR A 161 -4.32 0.17 8.25
C TYR A 161 -4.41 1.30 9.27
N GLN A 162 -5.62 1.81 9.52
CA GLN A 162 -5.87 2.88 10.50
C GLN A 162 -5.00 4.13 10.26
N LEU A 163 -4.98 4.62 9.00
CA LEU A 163 -4.33 5.87 8.64
C LEU A 163 -5.28 7.05 8.82
N ASP A 164 -4.73 8.17 9.29
CA ASP A 164 -5.35 9.49 9.25
C ASP A 164 -4.77 10.25 8.06
N VAL A 165 -5.40 10.10 6.90
CA VAL A 165 -4.91 10.66 5.63
C VAL A 165 -5.48 12.05 5.42
N THR A 166 -4.61 13.06 5.37
CA THR A 166 -4.98 14.40 4.91
C THR A 166 -4.67 14.52 3.41
N ARG A 167 -5.69 14.86 2.61
CA ARG A 167 -5.64 14.90 1.15
C ARG A 167 -5.48 16.34 0.66
N TYR A 168 -4.55 16.58 -0.28
CA TYR A 168 -4.35 17.89 -0.92
C TYR A 168 -4.36 17.77 -2.45
N GLU A 169 -5.24 18.52 -3.10
CA GLU A 169 -5.33 18.65 -4.56
C GLU A 169 -4.50 19.86 -5.03
N LEU A 170 -3.22 19.84 -4.71
CA LEU A 170 -2.26 20.90 -4.97
C LEU A 170 -0.98 20.31 -5.57
N GLY A 171 -0.14 21.15 -6.18
CA GLY A 171 1.20 20.72 -6.56
C GLY A 171 2.01 20.26 -5.34
N MET A 172 2.94 19.31 -5.53
CA MET A 172 3.68 18.63 -4.45
C MET A 172 4.22 19.60 -3.39
N LYS A 173 4.93 20.65 -3.82
CA LYS A 173 5.52 21.65 -2.91
C LYS A 173 4.46 22.41 -2.11
N GLN A 174 3.39 22.85 -2.78
CA GLN A 174 2.31 23.60 -2.14
C GLN A 174 1.50 22.71 -1.18
N GLY A 175 1.21 21.47 -1.59
CA GLY A 175 0.48 20.52 -0.77
C GLY A 175 1.24 20.12 0.49
N LEU A 176 2.56 19.89 0.38
CA LEU A 176 3.41 19.64 1.56
C LEU A 176 3.47 20.87 2.47
N GLY A 177 3.54 22.08 1.92
CA GLY A 177 3.49 23.31 2.72
C GLY A 177 2.18 23.47 3.46
N ALA A 178 1.05 23.20 2.81
CA ALA A 178 -0.28 23.23 3.45
C ALA A 178 -0.39 22.15 4.54
N TYR A 179 0.10 20.92 4.25
CA TYR A 179 0.11 19.84 5.23
C TYR A 179 0.87 20.21 6.50
N LEU A 180 2.08 20.76 6.40
CA LEU A 180 2.87 21.16 7.56
C LEU A 180 2.26 22.36 8.31
N ALA A 181 1.55 23.22 7.62
CA ALA A 181 0.80 24.32 8.28
C ALA A 181 -0.38 23.78 9.11
N ASP A 182 -1.09 22.76 8.57
CA ASP A 182 -2.21 22.12 9.29
C ASP A 182 -1.72 21.14 10.38
N HIS A 183 -0.49 20.63 10.25
CA HIS A 183 0.14 19.66 11.17
C HIS A 183 1.49 20.19 11.70
N PRO A 184 1.50 21.26 12.49
CA PRO A 184 2.73 21.97 12.88
C PRO A 184 3.70 21.14 13.76
N ASN A 185 3.24 20.02 14.30
CA ASN A 185 4.09 19.10 15.05
C ASN A 185 4.92 18.17 14.15
N VAL A 186 4.56 18.01 12.86
CA VAL A 186 5.27 17.12 11.95
C VAL A 186 6.64 17.70 11.61
N LYS A 187 7.68 16.96 11.91
CA LYS A 187 9.11 17.29 11.68
C LYS A 187 9.75 16.35 10.67
N ALA A 188 9.17 15.16 10.46
CA ALA A 188 9.68 14.16 9.54
C ALA A 188 8.56 13.48 8.77
N ILE A 189 8.85 13.06 7.53
CA ILE A 189 7.92 12.33 6.68
C ILE A 189 8.64 11.11 6.10
N PHE A 190 8.09 9.92 6.32
CA PHE A 190 8.51 8.71 5.64
C PHE A 190 8.10 8.78 4.17
N VAL A 191 9.03 8.50 3.27
CA VAL A 191 8.83 8.58 1.81
C VAL A 191 9.28 7.27 1.17
N GLY A 192 8.43 6.71 0.31
CA GLY A 192 8.68 5.45 -0.41
C GLY A 192 9.58 5.60 -1.64
N THR A 193 10.49 6.58 -1.66
CA THR A 193 11.45 6.76 -2.75
C THR A 193 12.51 5.68 -2.71
N ARG A 194 12.85 5.13 -3.87
CA ARG A 194 13.95 4.19 -4.05
C ARG A 194 15.11 4.86 -4.79
N ARG A 195 16.31 4.28 -4.68
CA ARG A 195 17.52 4.80 -5.35
C ARG A 195 17.38 4.81 -6.87
N THR A 196 16.60 3.87 -7.41
CA THR A 196 16.29 3.73 -8.83
C THR A 196 15.23 4.72 -9.34
N ASP A 197 14.55 5.44 -8.44
CA ASP A 197 13.58 6.47 -8.81
C ASP A 197 14.28 7.76 -9.27
N PRO A 198 13.62 8.61 -10.10
CA PRO A 198 14.15 9.91 -10.46
C PRO A 198 14.56 10.71 -9.22
N HIS A 199 15.79 11.24 -9.24
CA HIS A 199 16.42 12.01 -8.16
C HIS A 199 16.73 11.20 -6.89
N GLY A 200 16.58 9.85 -6.91
CA GLY A 200 16.87 8.98 -5.77
C GLY A 200 18.35 8.62 -5.59
N GLU A 201 19.18 8.75 -6.62
CA GLU A 201 20.56 8.22 -6.68
C GLU A 201 21.46 8.63 -5.51
N LYS A 202 21.32 9.88 -5.05
CA LYS A 202 22.20 10.48 -4.02
C LYS A 202 21.53 10.55 -2.64
N LEU A 203 20.29 10.11 -2.53
CA LEU A 203 19.58 10.15 -1.26
C LEU A 203 20.15 9.12 -0.30
N THR A 204 20.05 9.46 0.98
CA THR A 204 20.38 8.61 2.12
C THR A 204 19.11 8.21 2.86
N HIS A 205 19.23 7.52 3.99
CA HIS A 205 18.06 7.20 4.81
C HIS A 205 17.41 8.42 5.46
N PHE A 206 18.18 9.49 5.69
CA PHE A 206 17.70 10.73 6.32
C PHE A 206 18.25 11.92 5.56
N ASP A 207 17.40 12.61 4.83
CA ASP A 207 17.76 13.81 4.08
C ASP A 207 16.82 14.97 4.43
N PRO A 208 17.35 16.13 4.82
CA PRO A 208 16.51 17.32 4.91
C PRO A 208 15.96 17.66 3.52
N THR A 209 14.87 18.41 3.46
CA THR A 209 14.35 18.92 2.20
C THR A 209 15.31 19.91 1.57
N ASP A 210 15.26 20.00 0.21
CA ASP A 210 16.09 20.93 -0.55
C ASP A 210 15.66 22.38 -0.33
N GLY A 211 16.58 23.31 -0.53
CA GLY A 211 16.32 24.73 -0.35
C GLY A 211 15.10 25.23 -1.12
N GLY A 212 14.24 25.96 -0.44
CA GLY A 212 12.99 26.47 -0.99
C GLY A 212 11.81 25.50 -0.95
N TRP A 213 11.97 24.26 -0.45
CA TRP A 213 10.88 23.37 -0.08
C TRP A 213 10.44 23.63 1.37
N PRO A 214 9.22 23.19 1.77
CA PRO A 214 8.83 23.16 3.16
C PRO A 214 9.83 22.34 3.99
N ASP A 215 10.17 22.82 5.19
CA ASP A 215 11.24 22.25 6.00
C ASP A 215 10.75 21.03 6.80
N PHE A 216 11.28 19.86 6.47
CA PHE A 216 11.12 18.61 7.23
C PHE A 216 12.22 17.61 6.87
N MET A 217 12.41 16.58 7.70
CA MET A 217 13.30 15.45 7.42
C MET A 217 12.58 14.42 6.56
N ARG A 218 13.10 14.12 5.39
CA ARG A 218 12.68 12.97 4.58
C ARG A 218 13.34 11.72 5.12
N VAL A 219 12.55 10.67 5.37
CA VAL A 219 13.06 9.38 5.84
C VAL A 219 12.75 8.32 4.79
N HIS A 220 13.79 7.64 4.29
CA HIS A 220 13.72 6.71 3.16
C HIS A 220 14.12 5.27 3.57
N PRO A 221 13.27 4.52 4.31
CA PRO A 221 13.61 3.17 4.77
C PRO A 221 13.75 2.15 3.63
N VAL A 222 13.09 2.41 2.49
CA VAL A 222 13.09 1.50 1.34
C VAL A 222 14.00 1.97 0.19
N ILE A 223 14.96 2.87 0.47
CA ILE A 223 15.78 3.51 -0.56
C ILE A 223 16.54 2.51 -1.44
N ASP A 224 17.06 1.44 -0.86
CA ASP A 224 17.88 0.45 -1.54
C ASP A 224 17.12 -0.80 -2.00
N TRP A 225 15.78 -0.74 -1.99
CA TRP A 225 14.95 -1.84 -2.50
C TRP A 225 14.85 -1.82 -4.03
N HIS A 226 14.86 -3.01 -4.63
CA HIS A 226 14.61 -3.22 -6.06
C HIS A 226 13.13 -3.53 -6.35
N TYR A 227 12.70 -3.24 -7.58
CA TYR A 227 11.33 -3.48 -8.04
C TYR A 227 10.84 -4.92 -7.76
N ALA A 228 11.67 -5.89 -8.09
CA ALA A 228 11.36 -7.30 -7.87
C ALA A 228 11.24 -7.66 -6.37
N GLU A 229 12.01 -6.99 -5.50
CA GLU A 229 11.97 -7.19 -4.04
C GLU A 229 10.67 -6.63 -3.44
N ILE A 230 10.23 -5.44 -3.89
CA ILE A 230 8.92 -4.84 -3.52
C ILE A 230 7.79 -5.83 -3.81
N TRP A 231 7.76 -6.39 -5.02
CA TRP A 231 6.72 -7.35 -5.41
C TRP A 231 6.84 -8.68 -4.69
N ALA A 232 8.06 -9.18 -4.47
CA ALA A 232 8.26 -10.42 -3.72
C ALA A 232 7.73 -10.29 -2.28
N PHE A 233 7.97 -9.15 -1.62
CA PHE A 233 7.44 -8.85 -0.28
C PHE A 233 5.90 -8.78 -0.28
N ILE A 234 5.30 -7.95 -1.12
CA ILE A 234 3.84 -7.77 -1.20
C ILE A 234 3.15 -9.12 -1.40
N ARG A 235 3.62 -9.90 -2.37
CA ARG A 235 2.99 -11.16 -2.73
C ARG A 235 3.21 -12.26 -1.71
N HIS A 236 4.40 -12.33 -1.11
CA HIS A 236 4.70 -13.33 -0.09
C HIS A 236 3.85 -13.13 1.17
N LEU A 237 3.67 -11.88 1.60
CA LEU A 237 2.86 -11.55 2.77
C LEU A 237 1.35 -11.46 2.47
N GLY A 238 0.94 -11.61 1.21
CA GLY A 238 -0.46 -11.48 0.80
C GLY A 238 -1.03 -10.10 1.08
N ILE A 239 -0.24 -9.04 0.87
CA ILE A 239 -0.67 -7.65 1.06
C ILE A 239 -1.57 -7.23 -0.11
N PRO A 240 -2.80 -6.77 0.11
CA PRO A 240 -3.64 -6.16 -0.92
C PRO A 240 -2.97 -4.93 -1.53
N TYR A 241 -3.10 -4.75 -2.83
CA TYR A 241 -2.50 -3.64 -3.58
C TYR A 241 -3.48 -3.08 -4.62
N CYS A 242 -3.19 -1.88 -5.15
CA CYS A 242 -4.04 -1.22 -6.15
C CYS A 242 -4.25 -2.11 -7.39
N PRO A 243 -5.51 -2.31 -7.85
CA PRO A 243 -5.84 -3.24 -8.96
C PRO A 243 -5.24 -2.83 -10.30
N LEU A 244 -4.82 -1.58 -10.50
CA LEU A 244 -4.12 -1.14 -11.71
C LEU A 244 -2.84 -1.94 -11.97
N TYR A 245 -2.17 -2.42 -10.92
CA TYR A 245 -0.99 -3.26 -11.09
C TYR A 245 -1.29 -4.61 -11.76
N ASP A 246 -2.49 -5.16 -11.59
CA ASP A 246 -2.90 -6.38 -12.30
C ASP A 246 -3.23 -6.11 -13.78
N GLN A 247 -3.44 -4.85 -14.14
CA GLN A 247 -3.69 -4.38 -15.50
C GLN A 247 -2.41 -3.98 -16.25
N GLY A 248 -1.22 -4.22 -15.65
CA GLY A 248 0.07 -3.97 -16.28
C GLY A 248 0.64 -2.57 -16.04
N TYR A 249 0.02 -1.74 -15.20
CA TYR A 249 0.62 -0.50 -14.75
C TYR A 249 1.75 -0.84 -13.75
N THR A 250 2.94 -0.33 -13.96
CA THR A 250 4.12 -0.63 -13.13
C THR A 250 4.54 0.53 -12.24
N SER A 251 4.19 1.75 -12.65
CA SER A 251 4.38 2.99 -11.90
C SER A 251 3.10 3.80 -12.00
N LEU A 252 2.56 4.27 -10.88
CA LEU A 252 1.29 4.99 -10.82
C LEU A 252 1.51 6.51 -10.82
N GLY A 253 0.70 7.21 -11.60
CA GLY A 253 0.64 8.67 -11.69
C GLY A 253 -0.78 9.11 -12.03
N GLY A 254 -0.94 10.10 -12.93
CA GLY A 254 -2.24 10.54 -13.41
C GLY A 254 -2.69 9.80 -14.66
N THR A 255 -3.98 9.89 -14.97
CA THR A 255 -4.58 9.28 -16.18
C THR A 255 -4.05 9.87 -17.49
N THR A 256 -3.47 11.06 -17.45
CA THR A 256 -2.94 11.77 -18.62
C THR A 256 -1.47 11.46 -18.90
N ASP A 257 -0.73 10.89 -17.94
CA ASP A 257 0.71 10.65 -18.03
C ASP A 257 1.13 9.21 -17.71
N THR A 258 0.16 8.30 -17.57
CA THR A 258 0.43 6.91 -17.16
C THR A 258 -0.36 5.92 -18.00
N GLN A 259 0.33 4.94 -18.56
CA GLN A 259 -0.20 3.85 -19.37
C GLN A 259 0.35 2.51 -18.87
N PRO A 260 -0.29 1.38 -19.20
CA PRO A 260 0.28 0.07 -18.94
C PRO A 260 1.67 -0.07 -19.58
N ASN A 261 2.57 -0.74 -18.87
CA ASN A 261 3.95 -0.90 -19.30
C ASN A 261 4.05 -1.71 -20.60
N PRO A 262 4.69 -1.18 -21.67
CA PRO A 262 4.77 -1.85 -22.96
C PRO A 262 5.48 -3.23 -22.89
N ASN A 263 6.42 -3.43 -21.95
CA ASN A 263 7.13 -4.70 -21.78
C ASN A 263 6.25 -5.80 -21.17
N LEU A 264 5.09 -5.43 -20.63
CA LEU A 264 4.09 -6.38 -20.11
C LEU A 264 3.00 -6.71 -21.14
N LYS A 265 3.07 -6.15 -22.34
CA LYS A 265 2.09 -6.40 -23.39
C LYS A 265 2.09 -7.87 -23.80
N LYS A 266 0.91 -8.48 -23.81
CA LYS A 266 0.70 -9.85 -24.30
C LYS A 266 -0.30 -9.86 -25.44
N HIS A 267 -0.13 -10.83 -26.34
CA HIS A 267 -1.10 -11.15 -27.38
C HIS A 267 -1.68 -12.52 -27.06
N ASP A 268 -2.95 -12.60 -26.86
CA ASP A 268 -3.66 -13.87 -26.69
C ASP A 268 -4.81 -13.98 -27.71
N LYS A 269 -5.54 -15.10 -27.69
CA LYS A 269 -6.66 -15.36 -28.62
C LYS A 269 -7.80 -14.35 -28.47
N ASN A 270 -7.85 -13.61 -27.35
CA ASN A 270 -8.89 -12.63 -27.03
C ASN A 270 -8.46 -11.20 -27.37
N GLY A 271 -7.25 -10.98 -27.90
CA GLY A 271 -6.73 -9.67 -28.28
C GLY A 271 -5.46 -9.25 -27.57
N VAL A 272 -5.28 -7.93 -27.41
CA VAL A 272 -4.13 -7.34 -26.72
C VAL A 272 -4.49 -7.13 -25.26
N GLY A 273 -3.69 -7.68 -24.36
CA GLY A 273 -3.78 -7.45 -22.92
C GLY A 273 -2.41 -7.15 -22.31
N PHE A 274 -2.35 -7.11 -21.00
CA PHE A 274 -1.11 -6.92 -20.26
C PHE A 274 -0.94 -7.98 -19.18
N LEU A 275 0.31 -8.33 -18.89
CA LEU A 275 0.66 -9.13 -17.73
C LEU A 275 0.63 -8.24 -16.48
N PRO A 276 0.37 -8.80 -15.30
CA PRO A 276 0.45 -8.04 -14.05
C PRO A 276 1.85 -7.48 -13.81
N ALA A 277 1.93 -6.33 -13.13
CA ALA A 277 3.14 -5.58 -12.82
C ALA A 277 4.27 -6.45 -12.23
N TYR A 278 3.93 -7.37 -11.34
CA TYR A 278 4.90 -8.26 -10.70
C TYR A 278 5.58 -9.28 -11.65
N LYS A 279 5.26 -9.25 -12.94
CA LYS A 279 5.95 -10.03 -13.98
C LYS A 279 7.13 -9.28 -14.59
N LEU A 280 7.25 -7.97 -14.37
CA LEU A 280 8.42 -7.18 -14.68
C LEU A 280 9.53 -7.45 -13.65
N LEU A 281 10.79 -7.46 -14.08
CA LEU A 281 11.92 -7.75 -13.20
C LEU A 281 12.94 -6.61 -13.11
N GLY A 282 13.06 -5.79 -14.15
CA GLY A 282 14.06 -4.72 -14.23
C GLY A 282 13.55 -3.40 -13.62
N ASP A 283 14.39 -2.76 -12.80
CA ASP A 283 14.10 -1.44 -12.25
C ASP A 283 14.05 -0.37 -13.35
N ASP A 284 14.93 -0.46 -14.34
CA ASP A 284 15.05 0.46 -15.47
C ASP A 284 13.83 0.43 -16.42
N GLU A 285 13.10 -0.68 -16.40
CA GLU A 285 11.90 -0.85 -17.22
C GLU A 285 10.62 -0.34 -16.51
N GLU A 286 10.64 -0.13 -15.21
CA GLU A 286 9.45 0.17 -14.39
C GLU A 286 8.67 1.37 -14.91
N ARG A 287 9.36 2.41 -15.37
CA ARG A 287 8.74 3.69 -15.76
C ARG A 287 8.46 3.82 -17.26
N LEU A 288 8.56 2.74 -18.04
CA LEU A 288 8.29 2.78 -19.49
C LEU A 288 6.83 3.11 -19.84
N GLY A 289 5.91 2.95 -18.90
CA GLY A 289 4.52 3.39 -19.01
C GLY A 289 4.25 4.83 -18.56
N ARG A 290 5.31 5.62 -18.23
CA ARG A 290 5.19 7.03 -17.83
C ARG A 290 5.64 7.93 -18.97
N ASP A 291 4.83 8.94 -19.30
CA ASP A 291 5.26 10.00 -20.20
C ASP A 291 6.41 10.78 -19.56
N LYS A 292 7.38 11.20 -20.41
CA LYS A 292 8.59 11.90 -19.97
C LYS A 292 8.36 13.38 -19.80
#